data_e95f9d2bfd0907814ab7bab8b850f712
#
_entry.id   e95f9d2bfd0907814ab7bab8b850f712
#
_cell.length_a   1.000
_cell.length_b   1.000
_cell.length_c   1.000
_cell.angle_alpha   90.00
_cell.angle_beta   90.00
_cell.angle_gamma   90.00
#
_symmetry.space_group_name_H-M   'P 1'
#
loop_
_entity.id
_entity.type
_entity.pdbx_description
1 polymer ?
#
loop_
_entity_poly.entity_id
_entity_poly.type
_entity_poly.pdbx_seq_one_letter_code
_entity_poly.pdbx_strand_id
1 'polypeptide(L)'
;MLTATITFYKIDEFGFYRRNKEKYPDRFFGDVNSVFSDFSKWLAAQENLGSTCTFEVNKEEGGQNIFCKDYYKHEDGNEYLIILWNEMSNADNKILAMPKTAKIGSNGVKEPKTEDDDIIGLPSYFWFIPDLELLLWFTLSIVFQI
;
A
#
# COMPACT_ATOMS: atom_id res chain seq x y z
N MET A 1 -16.94 3.92 16.59
CA MET A 1 -16.36 5.21 16.11
C MET A 1 -15.27 4.89 15.11
N LEU A 2 -15.23 5.57 13.98
CA LEU A 2 -14.12 5.47 13.02
C LEU A 2 -13.05 6.49 13.43
N THR A 3 -11.82 6.02 13.63
CA THR A 3 -10.69 6.87 13.97
C THR A 3 -9.69 6.83 12.83
N ALA A 4 -9.27 8.00 12.37
CA ALA A 4 -8.18 8.13 11.41
C ALA A 4 -6.92 8.59 12.16
N THR A 5 -5.82 7.88 11.96
CA THR A 5 -4.50 8.30 12.44
C THR A 5 -3.70 8.79 11.25
N ILE A 6 -3.10 9.97 11.37
CA ILE A 6 -2.23 10.55 10.36
C ILE A 6 -0.85 10.70 10.97
N THR A 7 0.15 10.10 10.34
CA THR A 7 1.54 10.22 10.73
C THR A 7 2.30 10.95 9.62
N PHE A 8 3.14 11.90 9.99
CA PHE A 8 3.94 12.71 9.09
C PHE A 8 5.39 12.26 9.16
N TYR A 9 5.99 12.05 8.00
CA TYR A 9 7.41 11.73 7.85
C TYR A 9 8.07 12.73 6.93
N LYS A 10 9.23 13.24 7.32
CA LYS A 10 10.10 13.96 6.39
C LYS A 10 10.79 12.95 5.48
N ILE A 11 10.82 13.25 4.18
CA ILE A 11 11.53 12.45 3.18
C ILE A 11 12.93 13.06 3.03
N ASP A 12 13.94 12.41 3.59
CA ASP A 12 15.33 12.84 3.42
C ASP A 12 15.90 12.33 2.09
N GLU A 13 15.55 11.09 1.70
CA GLU A 13 16.02 10.48 0.45
C GLU A 13 14.93 9.59 -0.15
N PHE A 14 14.85 9.58 -1.48
CA PHE A 14 13.92 8.76 -2.24
C PHE A 14 14.59 8.19 -3.51
N GLY A 15 14.36 6.91 -3.79
CA GLY A 15 14.94 6.24 -4.95
C GLY A 15 15.04 4.72 -4.76
N PHE A 16 15.70 4.05 -5.71
CA PHE A 16 16.05 2.65 -5.59
C PHE A 16 17.45 2.51 -5.02
N TYR A 17 17.61 1.61 -4.05
CA TYR A 17 18.86 1.36 -3.34
C TYR A 17 19.34 -0.06 -3.60
N ARG A 18 20.65 -0.24 -3.70
CA ARG A 18 21.23 -1.59 -3.76
C ARG A 18 21.09 -2.26 -2.40
N ARG A 19 20.55 -3.47 -2.40
CA ARG A 19 20.55 -4.30 -1.20
C ARG A 19 21.98 -4.81 -0.95
N ASN A 20 22.72 -4.11 -0.09
CA ASN A 20 24.01 -4.53 0.39
C ASN A 20 23.93 -4.82 1.90
N LYS A 21 25.02 -5.39 2.47
CA LYS A 21 25.10 -5.68 3.91
C LYS A 21 25.54 -4.44 4.74
N GLU A 22 25.75 -3.32 4.09
CA GLU A 22 26.19 -2.09 4.74
C GLU A 22 25.00 -1.35 5.37
N LYS A 23 25.31 -0.62 6.43
CA LYS A 23 24.29 0.10 7.21
C LYS A 23 23.59 1.20 6.40
N TYR A 24 24.25 1.74 5.37
CA TYR A 24 23.75 2.79 4.49
C TYR A 24 23.93 2.33 3.05
N PRO A 25 22.88 1.75 2.42
CA PRO A 25 22.96 1.32 1.03
C PRO A 25 23.10 2.52 0.12
N ASP A 26 23.98 2.42 -0.88
CA ASP A 26 24.12 3.44 -1.91
C ASP A 26 22.86 3.52 -2.78
N ARG A 27 22.41 4.75 -3.06
CA ARG A 27 21.31 4.96 -4.00
C ARG A 27 21.76 4.52 -5.39
N PHE A 28 20.98 3.62 -5.97
CA PHE A 28 21.29 3.04 -7.26
C PHE A 28 20.83 3.95 -8.40
N PHE A 29 19.58 4.37 -8.38
CA PHE A 29 19.00 5.30 -9.34
C PHE A 29 17.65 5.84 -8.85
N GLY A 30 17.16 6.84 -9.57
CA GLY A 30 15.83 7.37 -9.44
C GLY A 30 15.76 8.63 -8.58
N ASP A 31 14.93 9.50 -9.02
CA ASP A 31 14.32 10.57 -8.27
C ASP A 31 12.84 10.20 -8.05
N VAL A 32 12.10 11.02 -7.33
CA VAL A 32 10.69 10.78 -7.04
C VAL A 32 9.87 10.54 -8.31
N ASN A 33 10.07 11.37 -9.34
CA ASN A 33 9.28 11.29 -10.57
C ASN A 33 9.59 10.02 -11.37
N SER A 34 10.87 9.66 -11.51
CA SER A 34 11.28 8.44 -12.23
C SER A 34 10.77 7.18 -11.52
N VAL A 35 10.88 7.13 -10.18
CA VAL A 35 10.41 5.98 -9.39
C VAL A 35 8.89 5.81 -9.54
N PHE A 36 8.12 6.89 -9.39
CA PHE A 36 6.66 6.81 -9.53
C PHE A 36 6.22 6.56 -10.97
N SER A 37 6.96 7.03 -11.97
CA SER A 37 6.70 6.69 -13.37
C SER A 37 6.85 5.19 -13.62
N ASP A 38 7.92 4.58 -13.12
CA ASP A 38 8.16 3.15 -13.30
C ASP A 38 7.21 2.30 -12.45
N PHE A 39 6.87 2.76 -11.24
CA PHE A 39 5.85 2.14 -10.41
C PHE A 39 4.47 2.14 -11.10
N SER A 40 4.08 3.26 -11.70
CA SER A 40 2.82 3.39 -12.46
C SER A 40 2.76 2.42 -13.65
N LYS A 41 3.86 2.28 -14.41
CA LYS A 41 3.96 1.32 -15.52
C LYS A 41 3.85 -0.12 -15.03
N TRP A 42 4.57 -0.44 -13.93
CA TRP A 42 4.50 -1.76 -13.32
C TRP A 42 3.06 -2.09 -12.89
N LEU A 43 2.39 -1.15 -12.20
CA LEU A 43 1.02 -1.35 -11.71
C LEU A 43 0.02 -1.52 -12.86
N ALA A 44 0.17 -0.73 -13.93
CA ALA A 44 -0.67 -0.85 -15.13
C ALA A 44 -0.51 -2.18 -15.89
N ALA A 45 0.61 -2.87 -15.71
CA ALA A 45 0.88 -4.18 -16.28
C ALA A 45 0.30 -5.34 -15.45
N GLN A 46 -0.25 -5.07 -14.26
CA GLN A 46 -0.82 -6.11 -13.41
C GLN A 46 -2.25 -6.46 -13.81
N GLU A 47 -2.56 -7.74 -13.85
CA GLU A 47 -3.88 -8.24 -14.26
C GLU A 47 -4.95 -8.02 -13.16
N ASN A 48 -4.56 -8.15 -11.91
CA ASN A 48 -5.47 -8.09 -10.76
C ASN A 48 -4.73 -7.75 -9.46
N LEU A 49 -5.47 -7.59 -8.37
CA LEU A 49 -4.90 -7.26 -7.06
C LEU A 49 -3.89 -8.29 -6.57
N GLY A 50 -4.14 -9.58 -6.79
CA GLY A 50 -3.24 -10.65 -6.34
C GLY A 50 -1.85 -10.56 -6.97
N SER A 51 -1.75 -10.09 -8.22
CA SER A 51 -0.47 -9.90 -8.92
C SER A 51 0.30 -8.65 -8.46
N THR A 52 -0.31 -7.79 -7.66
CA THR A 52 0.33 -6.58 -7.10
C THR A 52 1.01 -6.80 -5.75
N CYS A 53 1.26 -8.04 -5.35
CA CYS A 53 1.93 -8.32 -4.07
C CYS A 53 3.31 -7.65 -4.06
N THR A 54 3.45 -6.61 -3.22
CA THR A 54 4.69 -5.83 -3.11
C THR A 54 5.67 -6.44 -2.12
N PHE A 55 5.15 -7.28 -1.24
CA PHE A 55 5.94 -7.94 -0.22
C PHE A 55 5.31 -9.29 0.14
N GLU A 56 5.96 -10.37 -0.30
CA GLU A 56 5.63 -11.72 0.16
C GLU A 56 6.36 -11.99 1.47
N VAL A 57 5.59 -12.22 2.51
CA VAL A 57 6.15 -12.56 3.80
C VAL A 57 6.32 -14.07 3.91
N ASN A 58 7.40 -14.49 4.55
CA ASN A 58 7.55 -15.88 4.94
C ASN A 58 6.42 -16.24 5.93
N LYS A 59 5.50 -17.11 5.51
CA LYS A 59 4.33 -17.51 6.31
C LYS A 59 4.71 -18.15 7.65
N GLU A 60 5.92 -18.70 7.75
CA GLU A 60 6.46 -19.29 8.97
C GLU A 60 6.75 -18.22 10.05
N GLU A 61 6.94 -16.97 9.66
CA GLU A 61 7.22 -15.85 10.57
C GLU A 61 5.98 -15.04 10.96
N GLY A 62 4.79 -15.47 10.54
CA GLY A 62 3.51 -14.82 10.88
C GLY A 62 3.30 -13.46 10.21
N GLY A 63 4.02 -13.19 9.14
CA GLY A 63 3.86 -11.96 8.38
C GLY A 63 2.62 -11.96 7.48
N GLN A 64 2.28 -10.79 6.97
CA GLN A 64 1.11 -10.53 6.15
C GLN A 64 1.54 -9.99 4.79
N ASN A 65 0.89 -10.46 3.72
CA ASN A 65 1.14 -9.93 2.39
C ASN A 65 0.61 -8.49 2.27
N ILE A 66 1.27 -7.71 1.44
CA ILE A 66 0.87 -6.34 1.13
C ILE A 66 0.69 -6.22 -0.38
N PHE A 67 -0.49 -5.76 -0.79
CA PHE A 67 -0.86 -5.58 -2.18
C PHE A 67 -1.04 -4.10 -2.50
N CYS A 68 -0.71 -3.67 -3.71
CA CYS A 68 -1.02 -2.33 -4.16
C CYS A 68 -2.45 -2.29 -4.71
N LYS A 69 -3.36 -1.67 -3.96
CA LYS A 69 -4.78 -1.55 -4.35
C LYS A 69 -4.99 -0.51 -5.42
N ASP A 70 -4.30 0.63 -5.31
CA ASP A 70 -4.50 1.76 -6.20
C ASP A 70 -3.36 2.76 -6.15
N TYR A 71 -3.32 3.65 -7.15
CA TYR A 71 -2.32 4.69 -7.29
C TYR A 71 -2.92 5.89 -8.02
N TYR A 72 -2.71 7.07 -7.48
CA TYR A 72 -3.14 8.33 -8.07
C TYR A 72 -1.98 9.30 -8.16
N LYS A 73 -1.89 10.00 -9.29
CA LYS A 73 -1.04 11.15 -9.47
C LYS A 73 -1.92 12.38 -9.63
N HIS A 74 -1.65 13.45 -8.89
CA HIS A 74 -2.34 14.71 -9.07
C HIS A 74 -2.00 15.32 -10.44
N GLU A 75 -2.99 15.81 -11.19
CA GLU A 75 -2.83 16.26 -12.58
C GLU A 75 -1.90 17.48 -12.68
N ASP A 76 -2.03 18.44 -11.76
CA ASP A 76 -1.32 19.72 -11.78
C ASP A 76 -0.13 19.78 -10.81
N GLY A 77 0.18 18.69 -10.13
CA GLY A 77 1.20 18.66 -9.07
C GLY A 77 2.08 17.42 -9.07
N ASN A 78 3.13 17.51 -8.27
CA ASN A 78 4.04 16.42 -7.99
C ASN A 78 3.58 15.61 -6.77
N GLU A 79 2.28 15.33 -6.65
CA GLU A 79 1.72 14.59 -5.54
C GLU A 79 1.28 13.21 -5.98
N TYR A 80 1.52 12.22 -5.11
CA TYR A 80 1.24 10.82 -5.38
C TYR A 80 0.57 10.16 -4.19
N LEU A 81 -0.57 9.51 -4.43
CA LEU A 81 -1.27 8.72 -3.42
C LEU A 81 -1.17 7.24 -3.79
N ILE A 82 -0.62 6.43 -2.89
CA ILE A 82 -0.60 4.97 -2.98
C ILE A 82 -1.56 4.41 -1.93
N ILE A 83 -2.41 3.49 -2.36
CA ILE A 83 -3.30 2.75 -1.46
C ILE A 83 -2.82 1.30 -1.43
N LEU A 84 -2.34 0.88 -0.26
CA LEU A 84 -1.95 -0.49 -0.02
C LEU A 84 -3.08 -1.25 0.70
N TRP A 85 -3.23 -2.52 0.37
CA TRP A 85 -4.12 -3.45 1.04
C TRP A 85 -3.28 -4.41 1.88
N ASN A 86 -3.38 -4.29 3.19
CA ASN A 86 -2.65 -5.13 4.13
C ASN A 86 -3.51 -6.34 4.47
N GLU A 87 -3.05 -7.52 4.08
CA GLU A 87 -3.72 -8.79 4.43
C GLU A 87 -3.77 -8.95 5.95
N MET A 88 -4.85 -9.49 6.46
CA MET A 88 -5.03 -9.77 7.89
C MET A 88 -5.47 -11.21 8.08
N SER A 89 -5.06 -11.83 9.18
CA SER A 89 -5.57 -13.15 9.56
C SER A 89 -7.02 -13.06 10.06
N ASN A 90 -7.82 -14.07 9.77
CA ASN A 90 -9.26 -14.17 10.09
C ASN A 90 -9.62 -14.07 11.61
N ALA A 91 -8.68 -13.75 12.48
CA ALA A 91 -8.90 -13.81 13.93
C ALA A 91 -9.89 -12.75 14.47
N ASP A 92 -10.10 -11.65 13.73
CA ASP A 92 -10.97 -10.54 14.17
C ASP A 92 -12.13 -10.35 13.19
N ASN A 93 -13.32 -10.77 13.59
CA ASN A 93 -14.58 -10.84 12.83
C ASN A 93 -15.14 -9.55 12.20
N LYS A 94 -14.31 -8.55 11.86
CA LYS A 94 -14.75 -7.23 11.36
C LYS A 94 -13.89 -6.70 10.23
N ILE A 95 -13.58 -7.55 9.29
CA ILE A 95 -12.58 -7.30 8.27
C ILE A 95 -13.29 -7.05 6.94
N LEU A 96 -12.85 -6.04 6.20
CA LEU A 96 -13.29 -5.79 4.85
C LEU A 96 -12.60 -6.78 3.91
N ALA A 97 -13.34 -7.41 3.01
CA ALA A 97 -12.82 -8.37 2.04
C ALA A 97 -12.75 -7.77 0.64
N MET A 98 -11.75 -8.16 -0.14
CA MET A 98 -11.61 -7.78 -1.53
C MET A 98 -11.19 -9.01 -2.35
N PRO A 99 -11.89 -9.33 -3.47
CA PRO A 99 -11.52 -10.43 -4.34
C PRO A 99 -10.10 -10.27 -4.89
N LYS A 100 -9.31 -11.34 -4.94
CA LYS A 100 -7.98 -11.33 -5.59
C LYS A 100 -8.04 -10.90 -7.05
N THR A 101 -9.16 -11.20 -7.71
CA THR A 101 -9.45 -10.87 -9.11
C THR A 101 -10.02 -9.46 -9.29
N ALA A 102 -10.13 -8.65 -8.23
CA ALA A 102 -10.60 -7.28 -8.33
C ALA A 102 -9.70 -6.46 -9.27
N LYS A 103 -10.33 -5.60 -10.07
CA LYS A 103 -9.58 -4.64 -10.89
C LYS A 103 -8.87 -3.63 -9.99
N ILE A 104 -7.67 -3.22 -10.38
CA ILE A 104 -6.95 -2.12 -9.74
C ILE A 104 -7.82 -0.86 -9.77
N GLY A 105 -7.89 -0.13 -8.66
CA GLY A 105 -8.77 1.04 -8.51
C GLY A 105 -10.25 0.74 -8.26
N SER A 106 -10.66 -0.54 -8.16
CA SER A 106 -12.06 -0.86 -7.87
C SER A 106 -12.42 -0.60 -6.39
N ASN A 107 -13.66 -0.10 -6.16
CA ASN A 107 -14.22 0.09 -4.82
C ASN A 107 -14.99 -1.14 -4.30
N GLY A 108 -14.69 -2.32 -4.81
CA GLY A 108 -15.41 -3.58 -4.53
C GLY A 108 -15.19 -4.14 -3.13
N VAL A 109 -15.15 -3.29 -2.11
CA VAL A 109 -15.09 -3.70 -0.70
C VAL A 109 -16.42 -4.31 -0.30
N LYS A 110 -16.39 -5.55 0.19
CA LYS A 110 -17.56 -6.28 0.68
C LYS A 110 -17.53 -6.37 2.20
N GLU A 111 -18.67 -6.31 2.86
CA GLU A 111 -18.81 -6.86 4.22
C GLU A 111 -18.76 -8.39 4.15
N PRO A 112 -18.17 -9.06 5.15
CA PRO A 112 -17.62 -10.38 4.95
C PRO A 112 -18.68 -11.50 4.91
N LYS A 113 -19.09 -11.86 3.70
CA LYS A 113 -19.19 -13.28 3.36
C LYS A 113 -17.98 -13.55 2.50
N THR A 114 -16.89 -13.97 3.13
CA THR A 114 -15.63 -14.24 2.43
C THR A 114 -15.78 -15.48 1.58
N GLU A 115 -15.48 -15.38 0.31
CA GLU A 115 -15.24 -16.50 -0.58
C GLU A 115 -13.79 -16.96 -0.40
N ASP A 116 -13.46 -18.19 -0.78
CA ASP A 116 -12.13 -18.79 -0.53
C ASP A 116 -10.97 -18.02 -1.18
N ASP A 117 -11.25 -17.17 -2.18
CA ASP A 117 -10.29 -16.34 -2.90
C ASP A 117 -10.28 -14.86 -2.49
N ASP A 118 -11.04 -14.47 -1.47
CA ASP A 118 -11.02 -13.11 -0.94
C ASP A 118 -9.77 -12.85 -0.09
N ILE A 119 -9.13 -11.70 -0.31
CA ILE A 119 -8.06 -11.20 0.56
C ILE A 119 -8.70 -10.32 1.64
N ILE A 120 -8.70 -10.82 2.85
CA ILE A 120 -9.17 -10.09 4.01
C ILE A 120 -8.10 -9.10 4.44
N GLY A 121 -8.44 -7.83 4.66
CA GLY A 121 -7.43 -6.85 5.03
C GLY A 121 -7.98 -5.44 5.27
N LEU A 122 -7.07 -4.52 5.56
CA LEU A 122 -7.34 -3.11 5.76
C LEU A 122 -6.49 -2.24 4.82
N PRO A 123 -7.05 -1.14 4.30
CA PRO A 123 -6.28 -0.21 3.50
C PRO A 123 -5.34 0.65 4.36
N SER A 124 -4.14 0.92 3.84
CA SER A 124 -3.26 1.98 4.30
C SER A 124 -3.03 2.96 3.14
N TYR A 125 -2.95 4.22 3.45
CA TYR A 125 -2.80 5.29 2.47
C TYR A 125 -1.47 5.99 2.69
N PHE A 126 -0.71 6.16 1.61
CA PHE A 126 0.58 6.84 1.61
C PHE A 126 0.51 8.00 0.62
N TRP A 127 0.51 9.21 1.13
CA TRP A 127 0.49 10.42 0.32
C TRP A 127 1.85 11.07 0.32
N PHE A 128 2.48 11.07 -0.84
CA PHE A 128 3.78 11.67 -1.09
C PHE A 128 3.60 13.08 -1.65
N ILE A 129 4.24 14.06 -1.05
CA ILE A 129 4.26 15.46 -1.47
C ILE A 129 5.74 15.86 -1.62
N PRO A 130 6.38 15.54 -2.76
CA PRO A 130 7.82 15.73 -2.96
C PRO A 130 8.28 17.18 -2.79
N ASP A 131 7.49 18.14 -3.25
CA ASP A 131 7.81 19.56 -3.15
C ASP A 131 7.91 20.07 -1.71
N LEU A 132 7.30 19.35 -0.77
CA LEU A 132 7.39 19.60 0.67
C LEU A 132 8.31 18.60 1.40
N GLU A 133 8.95 17.68 0.66
CA GLU A 133 9.72 16.57 1.25
C GLU A 133 8.92 15.79 2.29
N LEU A 134 7.63 15.56 2.02
CA LEU A 134 6.68 15.04 3.01
C LEU A 134 6.01 13.75 2.54
N LEU A 135 5.93 12.78 3.46
CA LEU A 135 5.10 11.60 3.36
C LEU A 135 4.07 11.60 4.49
N LEU A 136 2.80 11.48 4.14
CA LEU A 136 1.71 11.28 5.08
C LEU A 136 1.26 9.83 5.02
N TRP A 137 1.23 9.17 6.15
CA TRP A 137 0.67 7.83 6.30
C TRP A 137 -0.64 7.88 7.06
N PHE A 138 -1.70 7.38 6.44
CA PHE A 138 -3.04 7.32 7.01
C PHE A 138 -3.41 5.88 7.29
N THR A 139 -3.89 5.61 8.48
CA THR A 139 -4.54 4.37 8.84
C THR A 139 -5.94 4.64 9.37
N LEU A 140 -6.87 3.78 8.97
CA LEU A 140 -8.25 3.82 9.48
C LEU A 140 -8.40 2.67 10.48
N SER A 141 -8.81 2.99 11.69
CA SER A 141 -9.15 2.00 12.70
C SER A 141 -10.59 2.18 13.17
N ILE A 142 -11.30 1.08 13.33
CA ILE A 142 -12.65 1.08 13.88
C ILE A 142 -12.50 0.76 15.37
N VAL A 143 -12.73 1.77 16.22
CA VAL A 143 -12.74 1.59 17.67
C VAL A 143 -14.18 1.27 18.07
N PHE A 144 -14.40 0.08 18.62
CA PHE A 144 -15.66 -0.29 19.24
C PHE A 144 -15.61 0.15 20.70
N GLN A 145 -16.53 1.03 21.10
CA GLN A 145 -16.79 1.23 22.51
C GLN A 145 -17.67 0.06 22.99
N ILE A 146 -17.10 -0.73 23.89
CA ILE A 146 -17.82 -1.76 24.66
C ILE A 146 -18.59 -1.08 25.78
#